data_0bec17d24bf3b8bb6c0719aabb975453
#
_entry.id   0bec17d24bf3b8bb6c0719aabb975453
#
_cell.length_a   1.000
_cell.length_b   1.000
_cell.length_c   1.000
_cell.angle_alpha   90.00
_cell.angle_beta   90.00
_cell.angle_gamma   90.00
#
_symmetry.space_group_name_H-M   'P 1'
#
loop_
_entity.id
_entity.type
_entity.pdbx_description
1 polymer ?
#
loop_
_entity_poly.entity_id
_entity_poly.type
_entity_poly.pdbx_seq_one_letter_code
_entity_poly.pdbx_strand_id
1 'polypeptide(L)'
;LLADVADVYAIDWDRLGRIRPVVSAWAARAVAHAQERTGDARARLDVVDTMDLAATQPAGADHPDLPEAFVAELVGDAPLFKATADGVRGLGDEAVTNLQASIDASRDRPLASLLVGLNIRHLGPAGALALAAALGDLARITEAPVEAMAAVDGVGPVIAASVRSWFDDPQNRDLVDRLVAAGVNTTGPEASTLPQVLLGKTVVVSGTLDGYTREEAEAAITER
;
A
#
# COMPACT_ATOMS: atom_id res chain seq x y z
N LEU A 1 6.33 -13.00 -3.24
CA LEU A 1 6.66 -11.59 -3.53
C LEU A 1 5.39 -10.79 -3.76
N LEU A 2 5.40 -9.51 -3.38
CA LEU A 2 4.29 -8.61 -3.63
C LEU A 2 4.41 -8.09 -5.06
N ALA A 3 3.46 -8.45 -5.93
CA ALA A 3 3.43 -7.96 -7.31
C ALA A 3 2.78 -6.58 -7.39
N ASP A 4 1.81 -6.32 -6.51
CA ASP A 4 1.12 -5.04 -6.42
C ASP A 4 0.57 -4.75 -5.02
N VAL A 5 -0.16 -3.63 -4.87
CA VAL A 5 -0.68 -3.17 -3.59
C VAL A 5 -1.74 -4.10 -2.99
N ALA A 6 -2.47 -4.89 -3.78
CA ALA A 6 -3.47 -5.82 -3.27
C ALA A 6 -2.84 -7.00 -2.52
N ASP A 7 -1.64 -7.42 -2.91
CA ASP A 7 -0.92 -8.52 -2.25
C ASP A 7 -0.57 -8.19 -0.80
N VAL A 8 -0.48 -6.91 -0.44
CA VAL A 8 -0.24 -6.47 0.95
C VAL A 8 -1.32 -6.99 1.90
N TYR A 9 -2.56 -7.06 1.43
CA TYR A 9 -3.70 -7.55 2.22
C TYR A 9 -3.81 -9.08 2.26
N ALA A 10 -3.03 -9.78 1.43
CA ALA A 10 -2.98 -11.23 1.36
C ALA A 10 -1.78 -11.85 2.10
N ILE A 11 -1.02 -11.04 2.85
CA ILE A 11 0.15 -11.52 3.59
C ILE A 11 -0.28 -12.56 4.64
N ASP A 12 0.30 -13.76 4.56
CA ASP A 12 0.23 -14.76 5.62
C ASP A 12 1.25 -14.42 6.71
N TRP A 13 0.77 -13.74 7.74
CA TRP A 13 1.60 -13.25 8.85
C TRP A 13 2.19 -14.38 9.68
N ASP A 14 1.47 -15.49 9.87
CA ASP A 14 1.95 -16.65 10.61
C ASP A 14 3.09 -17.32 9.86
N ARG A 15 2.92 -17.48 8.54
CA ARG A 15 3.98 -18.00 7.67
C ARG A 15 5.18 -17.07 7.66
N LEU A 16 4.97 -15.76 7.54
CA LEU A 16 6.05 -14.77 7.59
C LEU A 16 6.83 -14.85 8.91
N GLY A 17 6.14 -15.01 10.04
CA GLY A 17 6.75 -15.20 11.35
C GLY A 17 7.65 -16.45 11.42
N ARG A 18 7.23 -17.56 10.79
CA ARG A 18 8.02 -18.81 10.76
C ARG A 18 9.22 -18.73 9.83
N ILE A 19 9.08 -18.17 8.63
CA ILE A 19 10.17 -18.13 7.65
C ILE A 19 11.21 -17.04 7.94
N ARG A 20 10.82 -15.95 8.59
CA ARG A 20 11.70 -14.81 8.88
C ARG A 20 13.02 -15.19 9.57
N PRO A 21 13.04 -15.98 10.66
CA PRO A 21 14.27 -16.38 11.33
C PRO A 21 15.20 -17.16 10.41
N VAL A 22 14.62 -18.01 9.55
CA VAL A 22 15.37 -18.86 8.61
C VAL A 22 16.01 -18.03 7.52
N VAL A 23 15.25 -17.10 6.92
CA VAL A 23 15.77 -16.17 5.91
C VAL A 23 16.86 -15.28 6.51
N SER A 24 16.67 -14.78 7.74
CA SER A 24 17.69 -13.99 8.43
C SER A 24 18.98 -14.77 8.71
N ALA A 25 18.85 -16.03 9.14
CA ALA A 25 20.00 -16.89 9.38
C ALA A 25 20.70 -17.27 8.07
N TRP A 26 19.93 -17.48 7.00
CA TRP A 26 20.49 -17.74 5.67
C TRP A 26 21.27 -16.54 5.15
N ALA A 27 20.70 -15.33 5.20
CA ALA A 27 21.37 -14.11 4.80
C ALA A 27 22.67 -13.87 5.58
N ALA A 28 22.68 -14.14 6.89
CA ALA A 28 23.89 -14.06 7.71
C ALA A 28 25.00 -15.03 7.25
N ARG A 29 24.63 -16.28 6.88
CA ARG A 29 25.57 -17.25 6.32
C ARG A 29 26.09 -16.82 4.95
N ALA A 30 25.21 -16.26 4.09
CA ALA A 30 25.61 -15.75 2.77
C ALA A 30 26.62 -14.59 2.89
N VAL A 31 26.42 -13.69 3.85
CA VAL A 31 27.39 -12.62 4.14
C VAL A 31 28.73 -13.21 4.62
N ALA A 32 28.72 -14.18 5.53
CA ALA A 32 29.94 -14.83 5.99
C ALA A 32 30.70 -15.51 4.84
N HIS A 33 29.99 -16.22 3.96
CA HIS A 33 30.57 -16.84 2.77
C HIS A 33 31.19 -15.81 1.80
N ALA A 34 30.47 -14.69 1.56
CA ALA A 34 30.97 -13.59 0.74
C ALA A 34 32.24 -12.96 1.34
N GLN A 35 32.29 -12.79 2.68
CA GLN A 35 33.47 -12.30 3.40
C GLN A 35 34.68 -13.23 3.22
N GLU A 36 34.49 -14.54 3.33
CA GLU A 36 35.53 -15.54 3.09
C GLU A 36 36.00 -15.51 1.63
N ARG A 37 35.08 -15.44 0.67
CA ARG A 37 35.37 -15.42 -0.76
C ARG A 37 36.13 -14.17 -1.19
N THR A 38 35.76 -13.01 -0.68
CA THR A 38 36.38 -11.72 -1.05
C THR A 38 37.61 -11.37 -0.21
N GLY A 39 37.78 -12.00 0.95
CA GLY A 39 38.80 -11.64 1.94
C GLY A 39 38.48 -10.33 2.68
N ASP A 40 37.33 -9.76 2.51
CA ASP A 40 36.91 -8.53 3.17
C ASP A 40 36.01 -8.85 4.36
N ALA A 41 36.57 -8.82 5.57
CA ALA A 41 35.83 -9.04 6.81
C ALA A 41 34.73 -7.97 7.11
N ARG A 42 34.68 -6.88 6.33
CA ARG A 42 33.66 -5.83 6.46
C ARG A 42 32.60 -5.92 5.36
N ALA A 43 32.71 -6.88 4.44
CA ALA A 43 31.72 -7.09 3.41
C ALA A 43 30.34 -7.32 4.03
N ARG A 44 29.32 -6.70 3.42
CA ARG A 44 27.94 -6.72 3.88
C ARG A 44 27.05 -7.33 2.79
N LEU A 45 25.74 -7.18 2.95
CA LEU A 45 24.76 -7.71 2.00
C LEU A 45 24.93 -7.22 0.55
N ASP A 46 25.51 -6.05 0.35
CA ASP A 46 25.76 -5.46 -0.97
C ASP A 46 26.78 -6.20 -1.82
N VAL A 47 27.60 -7.06 -1.21
CA VAL A 47 28.60 -7.90 -1.88
C VAL A 47 28.18 -9.37 -1.99
N VAL A 48 27.04 -9.74 -1.42
CA VAL A 48 26.46 -11.08 -1.55
C VAL A 48 25.92 -11.24 -2.96
N ASP A 49 26.36 -12.28 -3.65
CA ASP A 49 25.88 -12.62 -4.98
C ASP A 49 25.08 -13.94 -4.99
N THR A 50 24.62 -14.33 -6.17
CA THR A 50 23.84 -15.56 -6.35
C THR A 50 24.61 -16.82 -5.97
N MET A 51 25.95 -16.79 -6.08
CA MET A 51 26.82 -17.92 -5.69
C MET A 51 26.86 -18.05 -4.17
N ASP A 52 26.96 -16.94 -3.43
CA ASP A 52 26.95 -16.94 -1.96
C ASP A 52 25.59 -17.45 -1.43
N LEU A 53 24.51 -17.00 -2.04
CA LEU A 53 23.17 -17.44 -1.69
C LEU A 53 22.96 -18.94 -1.95
N ALA A 54 23.41 -19.42 -3.11
CA ALA A 54 23.29 -20.83 -3.47
C ALA A 54 24.15 -21.74 -2.57
N ALA A 55 25.39 -21.32 -2.25
CA ALA A 55 26.31 -22.11 -1.43
C ALA A 55 25.82 -22.25 0.04
N THR A 56 25.05 -21.29 0.54
CA THR A 56 24.59 -21.25 1.93
C THR A 56 23.09 -21.52 2.09
N GLN A 57 22.44 -21.93 1.01
CA GLN A 57 21.01 -22.23 0.97
C GLN A 57 20.64 -23.26 2.05
N PRO A 58 19.57 -23.01 2.85
CA PRO A 58 19.07 -24.01 3.78
C PRO A 58 18.54 -25.23 2.99
N ALA A 59 18.87 -26.43 3.43
CA ALA A 59 18.34 -27.64 2.81
C ALA A 59 16.81 -27.67 2.95
N GLY A 60 16.10 -28.02 1.88
CA GLY A 60 14.63 -28.00 1.83
C GLY A 60 13.93 -28.87 2.88
N ALA A 61 14.64 -29.86 3.45
CA ALA A 61 14.15 -30.68 4.55
C ALA A 61 14.08 -29.94 5.90
N ASP A 62 14.84 -28.85 6.05
CA ASP A 62 14.93 -28.10 7.31
C ASP A 62 13.82 -27.05 7.46
N HIS A 63 13.09 -26.75 6.40
CA HIS A 63 12.03 -25.76 6.47
C HIS A 63 10.91 -25.97 5.43
N PRO A 64 9.82 -26.65 5.82
CA PRO A 64 8.69 -26.96 4.91
C PRO A 64 7.96 -25.70 4.41
N ASP A 65 8.12 -24.57 5.09
CA ASP A 65 7.51 -23.28 4.70
C ASP A 65 8.33 -22.48 3.67
N LEU A 66 9.53 -22.97 3.29
CA LEU A 66 10.33 -22.39 2.22
C LEU A 66 10.27 -23.29 0.97
N PRO A 67 9.28 -23.14 0.10
CA PRO A 67 9.20 -23.93 -1.13
C PRO A 67 10.43 -23.65 -2.00
N GLU A 68 10.90 -24.70 -2.69
CA GLU A 68 12.07 -24.64 -3.57
C GLU A 68 11.98 -23.51 -4.60
N ALA A 69 10.76 -23.24 -5.11
CA ALA A 69 10.48 -22.12 -6.01
C ALA A 69 10.77 -20.75 -5.37
N PHE A 70 10.43 -20.56 -4.10
CA PHE A 70 10.70 -19.31 -3.37
C PHE A 70 12.19 -19.12 -3.13
N VAL A 71 12.91 -20.19 -2.85
CA VAL A 71 14.37 -20.16 -2.68
C VAL A 71 15.05 -19.85 -4.00
N ALA A 72 14.59 -20.45 -5.11
CA ALA A 72 15.11 -20.20 -6.45
C ALA A 72 14.88 -18.72 -6.87
N GLU A 73 13.73 -18.15 -6.52
CA GLU A 73 13.38 -16.76 -6.79
C GLU A 73 14.25 -15.79 -5.95
N LEU A 74 14.47 -16.09 -4.66
CA LEU A 74 15.37 -15.31 -3.80
C LEU A 74 16.83 -15.34 -4.31
N VAL A 75 17.29 -16.48 -4.82
CA VAL A 75 18.63 -16.62 -5.43
C VAL A 75 18.70 -15.86 -6.76
N GLY A 76 17.60 -15.84 -7.55
CA GLY A 76 17.52 -15.13 -8.83
C GLY A 76 17.46 -13.61 -8.68
N ASP A 77 16.88 -13.11 -7.57
CA ASP A 77 16.67 -11.68 -7.30
C ASP A 77 17.55 -11.17 -6.15
N ALA A 78 18.86 -11.25 -6.32
CA ALA A 78 19.86 -10.69 -5.40
C ALA A 78 19.60 -9.20 -4.97
N PRO A 79 18.88 -8.35 -5.76
CA PRO A 79 18.55 -6.99 -5.35
C PRO A 79 17.69 -6.88 -4.08
N LEU A 80 16.93 -7.92 -3.71
CA LEU A 80 16.08 -7.88 -2.50
C LEU A 80 16.88 -7.76 -1.19
N PHE A 81 18.16 -8.09 -1.20
CA PHE A 81 19.05 -8.00 -0.04
C PHE A 81 19.78 -6.65 0.06
N LYS A 82 19.57 -5.72 -0.86
CA LYS A 82 20.17 -4.37 -0.82
C LYS A 82 19.60 -3.45 0.28
N ALA A 83 18.66 -3.90 1.05
CA ALA A 83 18.06 -3.09 2.08
C ALA A 83 18.89 -3.16 3.38
N THR A 84 19.63 -2.11 3.62
CA THR A 84 20.21 -1.59 4.86
C THR A 84 21.66 -1.93 5.17
N ALA A 85 22.44 -0.86 5.30
CA ALA A 85 23.85 -0.81 5.63
C ALA A 85 24.22 -1.26 7.07
N ASP A 86 23.25 -1.69 7.90
CA ASP A 86 23.46 -1.99 9.32
C ASP A 86 23.26 -3.46 9.72
N GLY A 87 23.43 -4.38 8.78
CA GLY A 87 23.24 -5.80 9.01
C GLY A 87 21.79 -6.23 8.77
N VAL A 88 21.55 -7.56 8.68
CA VAL A 88 20.21 -8.15 8.56
C VAL A 88 19.45 -7.92 9.88
N ARG A 89 19.04 -6.70 10.13
CA ARG A 89 17.98 -6.45 11.10
C ARG A 89 16.67 -6.77 10.38
N GLY A 90 16.25 -8.01 10.48
CA GLY A 90 14.86 -8.35 10.16
C GLY A 90 13.93 -7.44 10.97
N LEU A 91 12.76 -7.15 10.43
CA LEU A 91 11.69 -6.50 11.20
C LEU A 91 11.53 -7.28 12.51
N GLY A 92 11.74 -6.64 13.66
CA GLY A 92 11.47 -7.22 14.97
C GLY A 92 10.00 -7.58 15.12
N ASP A 93 9.64 -8.41 16.10
CA ASP A 93 8.26 -8.85 16.32
C ASP A 93 7.30 -7.67 16.52
N GLU A 94 7.73 -6.65 17.26
CA GLU A 94 6.98 -5.42 17.46
C GLU A 94 6.75 -4.68 16.13
N ALA A 95 7.76 -4.58 15.27
CA ALA A 95 7.61 -3.93 13.96
C ALA A 95 6.68 -4.71 13.03
N VAL A 96 6.69 -6.04 13.07
CA VAL A 96 5.75 -6.89 12.32
C VAL A 96 4.33 -6.69 12.83
N THR A 97 4.13 -6.70 14.15
CA THR A 97 2.82 -6.47 14.77
C THR A 97 2.27 -5.09 14.40
N ASN A 98 3.10 -4.05 14.47
CA ASN A 98 2.71 -2.69 14.12
C ASN A 98 2.39 -2.56 12.62
N LEU A 99 3.15 -3.24 11.75
CA LEU A 99 2.90 -3.26 10.31
C LEU A 99 1.57 -3.95 10.01
N GLN A 100 1.32 -5.11 10.61
CA GLN A 100 0.06 -5.83 10.47
C GLN A 100 -1.12 -4.97 10.92
N ALA A 101 -1.05 -4.38 12.11
CA ALA A 101 -2.10 -3.49 12.63
C ALA A 101 -2.33 -2.28 11.70
N SER A 102 -1.27 -1.72 11.12
CA SER A 102 -1.37 -0.58 10.19
C SER A 102 -2.03 -0.99 8.87
N ILE A 103 -1.73 -2.17 8.35
CA ILE A 103 -2.35 -2.72 7.13
C ILE A 103 -3.83 -3.00 7.39
N ASP A 104 -4.17 -3.64 8.52
CA ASP A 104 -5.56 -3.92 8.87
C ASP A 104 -6.36 -2.61 9.04
N ALA A 105 -5.82 -1.63 9.76
CA ALA A 105 -6.44 -0.31 9.90
C ALA A 105 -6.59 0.46 8.57
N SER A 106 -5.74 0.17 7.58
CA SER A 106 -5.82 0.82 6.28
C SER A 106 -7.04 0.40 5.46
N ARG A 107 -7.65 -0.76 5.78
CA ARG A 107 -8.88 -1.23 5.12
C ARG A 107 -10.06 -0.28 5.32
N ASP A 108 -10.12 0.35 6.49
CA ASP A 108 -11.21 1.24 6.87
C ASP A 108 -11.00 2.70 6.44
N ARG A 109 -9.91 2.97 5.69
CA ARG A 109 -9.66 4.33 5.20
C ARG A 109 -10.76 4.79 4.26
N PRO A 110 -11.09 6.10 4.24
CA PRO A 110 -12.09 6.65 3.34
C PRO A 110 -11.84 6.30 1.87
N LEU A 111 -12.90 6.11 1.08
CA LEU A 111 -12.81 5.86 -0.37
C LEU A 111 -11.91 6.85 -1.10
N ALA A 112 -11.91 8.13 -0.71
CA ALA A 112 -11.02 9.13 -1.29
C ALA A 112 -9.53 8.77 -1.11
N SER A 113 -9.16 8.15 0.03
CA SER A 113 -7.79 7.67 0.27
C SER A 113 -7.42 6.52 -0.65
N LEU A 114 -8.36 5.60 -0.89
CA LEU A 114 -8.18 4.52 -1.87
C LEU A 114 -7.94 5.10 -3.27
N LEU A 115 -8.78 6.01 -3.74
CA LEU A 115 -8.65 6.66 -5.06
C LEU A 115 -7.29 7.36 -5.23
N VAL A 116 -6.79 8.03 -4.19
CA VAL A 116 -5.44 8.62 -4.20
C VAL A 116 -4.37 7.53 -4.28
N GLY A 117 -4.55 6.44 -3.51
CA GLY A 117 -3.62 5.30 -3.47
C GLY A 117 -3.49 4.56 -4.80
N LEU A 118 -4.53 4.55 -5.63
CA LEU A 118 -4.51 3.99 -6.99
C LEU A 118 -3.63 4.79 -7.96
N ASN A 119 -3.13 5.95 -7.55
CA ASN A 119 -2.23 6.80 -8.31
C ASN A 119 -2.72 7.12 -9.74
N ILE A 120 -4.03 7.37 -9.87
CA ILE A 120 -4.65 7.73 -11.15
C ILE A 120 -4.11 9.10 -11.60
N ARG A 121 -3.61 9.16 -12.82
CA ARG A 121 -3.01 10.39 -13.37
C ARG A 121 -4.00 11.56 -13.29
N HIS A 122 -3.53 12.73 -12.85
CA HIS A 122 -4.29 13.96 -12.65
C HIS A 122 -5.29 13.93 -11.48
N LEU A 123 -5.59 12.79 -10.88
CA LEU A 123 -6.49 12.69 -9.73
C LEU A 123 -5.72 12.94 -8.44
N GLY A 124 -5.79 14.17 -7.95
CA GLY A 124 -5.25 14.55 -6.63
C GLY A 124 -6.27 14.36 -5.50
N PRO A 125 -5.86 14.63 -4.24
CA PRO A 125 -6.73 14.43 -3.07
C PRO A 125 -8.07 15.17 -3.15
N ALA A 126 -8.08 16.41 -3.65
CA ALA A 126 -9.33 17.19 -3.79
C ALA A 126 -10.30 16.54 -4.79
N GLY A 127 -9.82 16.13 -5.97
CA GLY A 127 -10.66 15.44 -6.95
C GLY A 127 -11.14 14.06 -6.47
N ALA A 128 -10.30 13.33 -5.75
CA ALA A 128 -10.68 12.04 -5.15
C ALA A 128 -11.78 12.20 -4.10
N LEU A 129 -11.68 13.23 -3.24
CA LEU A 129 -12.70 13.56 -2.26
C LEU A 129 -14.02 13.96 -2.94
N ALA A 130 -13.94 14.80 -3.98
CA ALA A 130 -15.11 15.26 -4.73
C ALA A 130 -15.83 14.09 -5.42
N LEU A 131 -15.10 13.18 -6.08
CA LEU A 131 -15.66 11.98 -6.69
C LEU A 131 -16.29 11.05 -5.66
N ALA A 132 -15.61 10.78 -4.55
CA ALA A 132 -16.13 9.93 -3.49
C ALA A 132 -17.40 10.51 -2.86
N ALA A 133 -17.48 11.82 -2.66
CA ALA A 133 -18.65 12.49 -2.13
C ALA A 133 -19.82 12.52 -3.13
N ALA A 134 -19.55 12.79 -4.40
CA ALA A 134 -20.60 12.93 -5.41
C ALA A 134 -21.19 11.59 -5.85
N LEU A 135 -20.36 10.55 -6.00
CA LEU A 135 -20.78 9.25 -6.50
C LEU A 135 -21.00 8.22 -5.38
N GLY A 136 -20.43 8.43 -4.20
CA GLY A 136 -20.73 7.71 -2.96
C GLY A 136 -20.21 6.27 -2.89
N ASP A 137 -19.74 5.67 -3.99
CA ASP A 137 -19.27 4.28 -4.02
C ASP A 137 -18.31 4.06 -5.17
N LEU A 138 -17.32 3.15 -4.96
CA LEU A 138 -16.32 2.81 -5.95
C LEU A 138 -16.92 2.20 -7.22
N ALA A 139 -17.93 1.33 -7.08
CA ALA A 139 -18.58 0.70 -8.23
C ALA A 139 -19.25 1.75 -9.12
N ARG A 140 -19.90 2.75 -8.52
CA ARG A 140 -20.48 3.86 -9.27
C ARG A 140 -19.42 4.70 -9.98
N ILE A 141 -18.27 4.93 -9.33
CA ILE A 141 -17.13 5.64 -9.97
C ILE A 141 -16.61 4.83 -11.16
N THR A 142 -16.47 3.53 -10.97
CA THR A 142 -15.99 2.59 -12.01
C THR A 142 -16.91 2.57 -13.25
N GLU A 143 -18.20 2.75 -13.08
CA GLU A 143 -19.20 2.70 -14.15
C GLU A 143 -19.57 4.08 -14.71
N ALA A 144 -19.23 5.16 -14.00
CA ALA A 144 -19.62 6.51 -14.37
C ALA A 144 -19.08 6.92 -15.74
N PRO A 145 -19.91 7.49 -16.63
CA PRO A 145 -19.42 8.08 -17.85
C PRO A 145 -18.59 9.34 -17.58
N VAL A 146 -17.69 9.67 -18.52
CA VAL A 146 -16.78 10.83 -18.39
C VAL A 146 -17.55 12.12 -18.10
N GLU A 147 -18.70 12.32 -18.74
CA GLU A 147 -19.52 13.51 -18.62
C GLU A 147 -20.08 13.66 -17.21
N ALA A 148 -20.50 12.55 -16.59
CA ALA A 148 -21.01 12.57 -15.21
C ALA A 148 -19.91 12.90 -14.19
N MET A 149 -18.72 12.33 -14.38
CA MET A 149 -17.55 12.66 -13.54
C MET A 149 -17.08 14.10 -13.75
N ALA A 150 -17.06 14.57 -15.01
CA ALA A 150 -16.64 15.94 -15.34
C ALA A 150 -17.62 17.03 -14.82
N ALA A 151 -18.87 16.66 -14.54
CA ALA A 151 -19.88 17.55 -13.94
C ALA A 151 -19.69 17.72 -12.42
N VAL A 152 -18.87 16.89 -11.78
CA VAL A 152 -18.55 17.01 -10.36
C VAL A 152 -17.65 18.23 -10.15
N ASP A 153 -18.02 19.10 -9.20
CA ASP A 153 -17.21 20.29 -8.88
C ASP A 153 -15.79 19.87 -8.43
N GLY A 154 -14.77 20.52 -8.97
CA GLY A 154 -13.37 20.16 -8.75
C GLY A 154 -12.86 18.99 -9.59
N VAL A 155 -13.70 18.37 -10.45
CA VAL A 155 -13.32 17.28 -11.36
C VAL A 155 -13.54 17.74 -12.80
N GLY A 156 -12.51 18.29 -13.41
CA GLY A 156 -12.61 18.70 -14.83
C GLY A 156 -12.55 17.53 -15.81
N PRO A 157 -12.80 17.78 -17.12
CA PRO A 157 -12.84 16.73 -18.14
C PRO A 157 -11.53 15.95 -18.28
N VAL A 158 -10.37 16.56 -17.98
CA VAL A 158 -9.07 15.89 -18.00
C VAL A 158 -8.96 14.84 -16.91
N ILE A 159 -9.41 15.16 -15.68
CA ILE A 159 -9.42 14.22 -14.57
C ILE A 159 -10.42 13.09 -14.87
N ALA A 160 -11.64 13.43 -15.29
CA ALA A 160 -12.68 12.46 -15.62
C ALA A 160 -12.23 11.46 -16.69
N ALA A 161 -11.60 11.95 -17.78
CA ALA A 161 -11.05 11.09 -18.83
C ALA A 161 -9.93 10.19 -18.30
N SER A 162 -9.06 10.70 -17.41
CA SER A 162 -7.98 9.90 -16.81
C SER A 162 -8.52 8.81 -15.92
N VAL A 163 -9.54 9.10 -15.11
CA VAL A 163 -10.22 8.14 -14.24
C VAL A 163 -10.87 7.04 -15.08
N ARG A 164 -11.61 7.42 -16.13
CA ARG A 164 -12.25 6.46 -17.03
C ARG A 164 -11.24 5.55 -17.71
N SER A 165 -10.19 6.13 -18.30
CA SER A 165 -9.14 5.37 -18.97
C SER A 165 -8.43 4.40 -18.03
N TRP A 166 -8.22 4.79 -16.76
CA TRP A 166 -7.60 3.94 -15.76
C TRP A 166 -8.48 2.73 -15.41
N PHE A 167 -9.78 2.93 -15.22
CA PHE A 167 -10.73 1.84 -14.94
C PHE A 167 -11.08 1.01 -16.18
N ASP A 168 -10.78 1.47 -17.39
CA ASP A 168 -10.97 0.69 -18.63
C ASP A 168 -9.85 -0.35 -18.83
N ASP A 169 -8.71 -0.19 -18.16
CA ASP A 169 -7.61 -1.15 -18.20
C ASP A 169 -7.98 -2.44 -17.41
N PRO A 170 -7.95 -3.62 -18.06
CA PRO A 170 -8.27 -4.88 -17.39
C PRO A 170 -7.37 -5.21 -16.19
N GLN A 171 -6.10 -4.80 -16.22
CA GLN A 171 -5.17 -5.05 -15.10
C GLN A 171 -5.56 -4.23 -13.87
N ASN A 172 -5.99 -2.98 -14.08
CA ASN A 172 -6.46 -2.12 -13.01
C ASN A 172 -7.79 -2.59 -12.43
N ARG A 173 -8.67 -3.16 -13.25
CA ARG A 173 -9.91 -3.78 -12.78
C ARG A 173 -9.64 -4.98 -11.89
N ASP A 174 -8.75 -5.88 -12.33
CA ASP A 174 -8.34 -7.04 -11.51
C ASP A 174 -7.75 -6.59 -10.17
N LEU A 175 -6.90 -5.55 -10.17
CA LEU A 175 -6.37 -4.95 -8.95
C LEU A 175 -7.50 -4.48 -8.01
N VAL A 176 -8.48 -3.75 -8.55
CA VAL A 176 -9.64 -3.27 -7.78
C VAL A 176 -10.45 -4.44 -7.21
N ASP A 177 -10.74 -5.45 -8.01
CA ASP A 177 -11.49 -6.63 -7.57
C ASP A 177 -10.78 -7.35 -6.41
N ARG A 178 -9.46 -7.46 -6.46
CA ARG A 178 -8.66 -8.03 -5.37
C ARG A 178 -8.65 -7.16 -4.11
N LEU A 179 -8.60 -5.83 -4.25
CA LEU A 179 -8.73 -4.91 -3.11
C LEU A 179 -10.10 -5.01 -2.44
N VAL A 180 -11.17 -5.10 -3.23
CA VAL A 180 -12.54 -5.32 -2.75
C VAL A 180 -12.65 -6.66 -2.02
N ALA A 181 -12.13 -7.74 -2.62
CA ALA A 181 -12.10 -9.07 -2.02
C ALA A 181 -11.28 -9.10 -0.71
N ALA A 182 -10.26 -8.26 -0.59
CA ALA A 182 -9.47 -8.08 0.62
C ALA A 182 -10.19 -7.26 1.71
N GLY A 183 -11.39 -6.74 1.47
CA GLY A 183 -12.18 -5.99 2.43
C GLY A 183 -11.79 -4.53 2.58
N VAL A 184 -11.15 -3.94 1.58
CA VAL A 184 -10.84 -2.50 1.58
C VAL A 184 -12.15 -1.71 1.41
N ASN A 185 -12.31 -0.65 2.17
CA ASN A 185 -13.50 0.19 2.12
C ASN A 185 -13.68 0.85 0.75
N THR A 186 -14.83 0.60 0.13
CA THR A 186 -15.23 1.12 -1.17
C THR A 186 -16.33 2.15 -1.08
N THR A 187 -16.80 2.44 0.13
CA THR A 187 -17.92 3.37 0.37
C THR A 187 -17.40 4.77 0.64
N GLY A 188 -17.96 5.73 -0.05
CA GLY A 188 -17.71 7.15 0.18
C GLY A 188 -18.41 7.66 1.45
N PRO A 189 -18.23 8.93 1.79
CA PRO A 189 -18.94 9.52 2.90
C PRO A 189 -20.45 9.44 2.67
N GLU A 190 -21.20 9.13 3.74
CA GLU A 190 -22.65 9.25 3.68
C GLU A 190 -23.03 10.69 3.34
N ALA A 191 -24.06 10.85 2.51
CA ALA A 191 -24.57 12.19 2.23
C ALA A 191 -25.00 12.83 3.54
N SER A 192 -24.41 13.99 3.85
CA SER A 192 -24.75 14.70 5.08
C SER A 192 -26.25 15.00 5.11
N THR A 193 -26.92 14.58 6.18
CA THR A 193 -28.34 14.93 6.45
C THR A 193 -28.46 16.30 7.08
N LEU A 194 -27.35 16.97 7.38
CA LEU A 194 -27.34 18.30 7.97
C LEU A 194 -27.73 19.35 6.94
N PRO A 195 -28.39 20.43 7.37
CA PRO A 195 -28.71 21.55 6.49
C PRO A 195 -27.45 22.12 5.86
N GLN A 196 -27.37 22.16 4.53
CA GLN A 196 -26.21 22.61 3.74
C GLN A 196 -26.12 24.15 3.73
N VAL A 197 -26.01 24.76 4.91
CA VAL A 197 -26.02 26.24 5.09
C VAL A 197 -24.74 26.92 4.62
N LEU A 198 -23.67 26.14 4.44
CA LEU A 198 -22.35 26.60 3.97
C LEU A 198 -22.10 26.27 2.50
N LEU A 199 -23.04 25.66 1.81
CA LEU A 199 -22.89 25.30 0.40
C LEU A 199 -22.51 26.51 -0.45
N GLY A 200 -21.45 26.39 -1.24
CA GLY A 200 -20.93 27.46 -2.10
C GLY A 200 -20.18 28.59 -1.35
N LYS A 201 -19.95 28.44 -0.05
CA LYS A 201 -19.15 29.41 0.73
C LYS A 201 -17.73 28.90 0.91
N THR A 202 -16.76 29.79 0.79
CA THR A 202 -15.38 29.53 1.19
C THR A 202 -15.20 29.94 2.65
N VAL A 203 -14.89 28.97 3.51
CA VAL A 203 -14.66 29.18 4.94
C VAL A 203 -13.19 28.96 5.24
N VAL A 204 -12.56 29.89 5.96
CA VAL A 204 -11.17 29.77 6.39
C VAL A 204 -11.15 29.60 7.91
N VAL A 205 -10.55 28.49 8.36
CA VAL A 205 -10.34 28.22 9.78
C VAL A 205 -8.95 28.72 10.16
N SER A 206 -8.89 29.71 11.09
CA SER A 206 -7.65 30.27 11.58
C SER A 206 -7.70 30.49 13.09
N GLY A 207 -6.56 30.33 13.76
CA GLY A 207 -6.44 30.50 15.21
C GLY A 207 -6.81 29.26 16.00
N THR A 208 -6.98 29.45 17.32
CA THR A 208 -7.42 28.40 18.26
C THR A 208 -8.94 28.40 18.32
N LEU A 209 -9.53 27.23 18.19
CA LEU A 209 -10.99 27.04 18.27
C LEU A 209 -11.34 26.40 19.63
N ASP A 210 -12.26 27.01 20.35
CA ASP A 210 -12.76 26.43 21.59
C ASP A 210 -13.64 25.20 21.29
N GLY A 211 -13.23 24.03 21.80
CA GLY A 211 -14.00 22.80 21.67
C GLY A 211 -13.83 22.03 20.36
N TYR A 212 -12.97 22.48 19.46
CA TYR A 212 -12.65 21.79 18.20
C TYR A 212 -11.16 21.76 17.95
N THR A 213 -10.66 20.64 17.49
CA THR A 213 -9.41 20.59 16.74
C THR A 213 -9.62 21.23 15.37
N ARG A 214 -8.54 21.56 14.67
CA ARG A 214 -8.64 22.10 13.32
C ARG A 214 -9.33 21.14 12.35
N GLU A 215 -8.99 19.85 12.45
CA GLU A 215 -9.56 18.79 11.63
C GLU A 215 -11.05 18.57 11.90
N GLU A 216 -11.47 18.61 13.16
CA GLU A 216 -12.88 18.53 13.52
C GLU A 216 -13.68 19.73 13.03
N ALA A 217 -13.12 20.93 13.06
CA ALA A 217 -13.75 22.13 12.54
C ALA A 217 -13.89 22.10 11.01
N GLU A 218 -12.83 21.66 10.29
CA GLU A 218 -12.87 21.47 8.84
C GLU A 218 -13.91 20.41 8.44
N ALA A 219 -14.00 19.30 9.18
CA ALA A 219 -15.02 18.28 8.98
C ALA A 219 -16.44 18.85 9.19
N ALA A 220 -16.67 19.53 10.32
CA ALA A 220 -17.97 20.12 10.66
C ALA A 220 -18.42 21.20 9.65
N ILE A 221 -17.49 21.91 9.00
CA ILE A 221 -17.77 22.86 7.94
C ILE A 221 -18.14 22.13 6.65
N THR A 222 -17.39 21.07 6.32
CA THR A 222 -17.61 20.29 5.08
C THR A 222 -18.94 19.53 5.11
N GLU A 223 -19.42 19.15 6.29
CA GLU A 223 -20.71 18.48 6.48
C GLU A 223 -21.92 19.40 6.33
N ARG A 224 -21.79 20.72 6.28
CA ARG A 224 -22.85 21.73 6.26
C ARG A 224 -22.77 22.66 5.06
#